data_b4bd5ae959f9e5df0ab69a4f5570898c
#
_entry.id   b4bd5ae959f9e5df0ab69a4f5570898c
#
_cell.length_a   1.000
_cell.length_b   1.000
_cell.length_c   1.000
_cell.angle_alpha   90.00
_cell.angle_beta   90.00
_cell.angle_gamma   90.00
#
_symmetry.space_group_name_H-M   'P 1'
#
loop_
_entity.id
_entity.type
_entity.pdbx_description
1 polymer ?
#
loop_
_entity_poly.entity_id
_entity_poly.type
_entity_poly.pdbx_seq_one_letter_code
_entity_poly.pdbx_strand_id
1 'polypeptide(L)'
;EKFADKDYDKDALEKYINDEVKKYNSSSTASVDDAISVDKFEVEDKEAYLILKLATVYDFNSYIQNYNKAEEGTFYAGTIAERGDCKIKGEFTSPDKKETLKAKEIKKMSNANILIVDSKYKVEIGSDVKYISSNCKVDEDGIVTTSDKEMSYIVY
;
A
#
# COMPACT_ATOMS: atom_id res chain seq x y z
N GLU A 1 13.19 -4.64 -8.37
CA GLU A 1 13.17 -5.60 -9.49
C GLU A 1 14.60 -5.99 -9.84
N LYS A 2 14.89 -7.28 -10.07
CA LYS A 2 16.22 -7.76 -10.42
C LYS A 2 16.39 -7.80 -11.92
N PHE A 3 17.46 -7.21 -12.41
CA PHE A 3 17.77 -7.16 -13.83
C PHE A 3 18.72 -8.28 -14.29
N ALA A 4 18.52 -8.79 -15.51
CA ALA A 4 19.43 -9.74 -16.12
C ALA A 4 20.74 -9.06 -16.53
N ASP A 5 21.84 -9.83 -16.62
CA ASP A 5 23.23 -9.38 -16.77
C ASP A 5 23.58 -8.57 -18.03
N LYS A 6 22.60 -8.27 -18.90
CA LYS A 6 22.85 -7.56 -20.16
C LYS A 6 21.98 -6.32 -20.26
N ASP A 7 22.61 -5.19 -20.51
CA ASP A 7 22.00 -3.92 -20.91
C ASP A 7 21.16 -3.19 -19.87
N TYR A 8 21.68 -3.05 -18.62
CA TYR A 8 21.11 -2.14 -17.67
C TYR A 8 21.59 -0.70 -17.94
N ASP A 9 20.68 0.15 -18.36
CA ASP A 9 20.88 1.60 -18.49
C ASP A 9 20.05 2.30 -17.39
N LYS A 10 20.76 2.77 -16.34
CA LYS A 10 20.13 3.48 -15.21
C LYS A 10 19.40 4.73 -15.69
N ASP A 11 20.02 5.51 -16.59
CA ASP A 11 19.46 6.78 -17.05
C ASP A 11 18.19 6.54 -17.89
N ALA A 12 18.19 5.48 -18.69
CA ALA A 12 17.02 5.07 -19.46
C ALA A 12 15.86 4.64 -18.56
N LEU A 13 16.13 3.90 -17.47
CA LEU A 13 15.12 3.47 -16.51
C LEU A 13 14.57 4.67 -15.72
N GLU A 14 15.44 5.56 -15.25
CA GLU A 14 15.04 6.78 -14.55
C GLU A 14 14.17 7.67 -15.45
N LYS A 15 14.58 7.85 -16.70
CA LYS A 15 13.79 8.58 -17.69
C LYS A 15 12.42 7.94 -17.90
N TYR A 16 12.37 6.61 -18.05
CA TYR A 16 11.11 5.88 -18.22
C TYR A 16 10.16 6.09 -17.04
N ILE A 17 10.67 5.98 -15.80
CA ILE A 17 9.89 6.21 -14.58
C ILE A 17 9.32 7.63 -14.56
N ASN A 18 10.17 8.62 -14.82
CA ASN A 18 9.74 10.04 -14.84
C ASN A 18 8.71 10.31 -15.94
N ASP A 19 8.86 9.70 -17.13
CA ASP A 19 7.90 9.84 -18.23
C ASP A 19 6.54 9.20 -17.85
N GLU A 20 6.51 8.04 -17.19
CA GLU A 20 5.26 7.39 -16.72
C GLU A 20 4.58 8.20 -15.60
N VAL A 21 5.33 8.73 -14.64
CA VAL A 21 4.80 9.62 -13.60
C VAL A 21 4.19 10.87 -14.22
N LYS A 22 4.89 11.51 -15.14
CA LYS A 22 4.39 12.69 -15.85
C LYS A 22 3.13 12.39 -16.67
N LYS A 23 3.09 11.24 -17.32
CA LYS A 23 1.93 10.78 -18.08
C LYS A 23 0.71 10.59 -17.17
N TYR A 24 0.90 9.97 -15.98
CA TYR A 24 -0.18 9.83 -15.01
C TYR A 24 -0.67 11.20 -14.53
N ASN A 25 0.21 12.08 -14.09
CA ASN A 25 -0.14 13.41 -13.58
C ASN A 25 -0.87 14.26 -14.63
N SER A 26 -0.59 14.05 -15.92
CA SER A 26 -1.28 14.74 -17.02
C SER A 26 -2.59 14.08 -17.43
N SER A 27 -2.96 12.96 -16.81
CA SER A 27 -4.17 12.23 -17.14
C SER A 27 -5.39 12.78 -16.38
N SER A 28 -6.59 12.53 -16.91
CA SER A 28 -7.84 12.84 -16.22
C SER A 28 -8.12 11.95 -15.00
N THR A 29 -7.28 10.94 -14.75
CA THR A 29 -7.36 10.04 -13.60
C THR A 29 -6.57 10.55 -12.39
N ALA A 30 -5.63 11.46 -12.56
CA ALA A 30 -4.94 12.07 -11.44
C ALA A 30 -5.91 12.91 -10.59
N SER A 31 -5.83 12.77 -9.25
CA SER A 31 -6.72 13.48 -8.33
C SER A 31 -6.41 14.97 -8.23
N VAL A 32 -5.15 15.31 -8.40
CA VAL A 32 -4.60 16.67 -8.38
C VAL A 32 -3.42 16.77 -9.34
N ASP A 33 -3.00 17.98 -9.65
CA ASP A 33 -1.72 18.22 -10.33
C ASP A 33 -0.59 17.69 -9.45
N ASP A 34 0.40 17.03 -10.04
CA ASP A 34 1.48 16.36 -9.32
C ASP A 34 1.01 15.28 -8.30
N ALA A 35 -0.05 14.55 -8.65
CA ALA A 35 -0.60 13.47 -7.82
C ALA A 35 0.44 12.41 -7.45
N ILE A 36 1.46 12.21 -8.28
CA ILE A 36 2.59 11.31 -8.04
C ILE A 36 3.90 12.05 -8.24
N SER A 37 4.87 11.82 -7.37
CA SER A 37 6.25 12.29 -7.54
C SER A 37 7.26 11.20 -7.18
N VAL A 38 8.42 11.22 -7.85
CA VAL A 38 9.55 10.37 -7.49
C VAL A 38 10.27 11.02 -6.30
N ASP A 39 10.25 10.37 -5.16
CA ASP A 39 10.99 10.81 -3.97
C ASP A 39 12.45 10.33 -4.00
N LYS A 40 12.65 9.08 -4.44
CA LYS A 40 13.97 8.49 -4.53
C LYS A 40 14.03 7.44 -5.63
N PHE A 41 15.12 7.45 -6.40
CA PHE A 41 15.46 6.39 -7.33
C PHE A 41 16.92 6.03 -7.19
N GLU A 42 17.21 4.80 -6.84
CA GLU A 42 18.58 4.28 -6.70
C GLU A 42 18.69 2.92 -7.36
N VAL A 43 19.90 2.60 -7.75
CA VAL A 43 20.24 1.28 -8.24
C VAL A 43 21.54 0.83 -7.60
N GLU A 44 21.44 -0.26 -6.86
CA GLU A 44 22.56 -0.91 -6.18
C GLU A 44 22.50 -2.42 -6.44
N ASP A 45 23.62 -3.05 -6.66
CA ASP A 45 23.76 -4.50 -6.82
C ASP A 45 22.75 -5.16 -7.78
N LYS A 46 22.43 -4.47 -8.90
CA LYS A 46 21.42 -4.90 -9.90
C LYS A 46 19.97 -4.91 -9.39
N GLU A 47 19.70 -4.22 -8.30
CA GLU A 47 18.36 -3.97 -7.81
C GLU A 47 18.02 -2.49 -7.95
N ALA A 48 16.83 -2.19 -8.44
CA ALA A 48 16.32 -0.83 -8.50
C ALA A 48 15.39 -0.57 -7.31
N TYR A 49 15.65 0.52 -6.60
CA TYR A 49 14.84 1.02 -5.50
C TYR A 49 14.14 2.29 -5.95
N LEU A 50 12.82 2.26 -5.93
CA LEU A 50 11.97 3.38 -6.30
C LEU A 50 11.05 3.72 -5.14
N ILE A 51 11.09 4.98 -4.69
CA ILE A 51 10.14 5.53 -3.74
C ILE A 51 9.30 6.57 -4.46
N LEU A 52 8.00 6.35 -4.46
CA LEU A 52 7.02 7.29 -4.98
C LEU A 52 6.24 7.90 -3.80
N LYS A 53 5.99 9.20 -3.87
CA LYS A 53 4.98 9.88 -3.06
C LYS A 53 3.71 10.01 -3.88
N LEU A 54 2.59 9.68 -3.27
CA LEU A 54 1.28 9.76 -3.89
C LEU A 54 0.36 10.65 -3.04
N ALA A 55 -0.40 11.50 -3.69
CA ALA A 55 -1.26 12.46 -3.01
C ALA A 55 -2.41 11.76 -2.26
N THR A 56 -2.98 10.72 -2.86
CA THR A 56 -4.13 10.00 -2.29
C THR A 56 -4.02 8.49 -2.52
N VAL A 57 -4.82 7.74 -1.74
CA VAL A 57 -5.00 6.28 -1.95
C VAL A 57 -5.67 5.99 -3.29
N TYR A 58 -6.50 6.90 -3.78
CA TYR A 58 -7.09 6.79 -5.10
C TYR A 58 -6.01 6.82 -6.19
N ASP A 59 -5.04 7.73 -6.10
CA ASP A 59 -3.92 7.80 -7.05
C ASP A 59 -3.07 6.54 -6.99
N PHE A 60 -2.82 5.99 -5.79
CA PHE A 60 -2.13 4.72 -5.64
C PHE A 60 -2.85 3.60 -6.38
N ASN A 61 -4.15 3.42 -6.15
CA ASN A 61 -4.94 2.39 -6.81
C ASN A 61 -4.95 2.57 -8.34
N SER A 62 -5.22 3.78 -8.80
CA SER A 62 -5.27 4.09 -10.22
C SER A 62 -3.93 3.87 -10.91
N TYR A 63 -2.84 4.26 -10.27
CA TYR A 63 -1.49 4.07 -10.81
C TYR A 63 -1.13 2.59 -10.91
N ILE A 64 -1.37 1.80 -9.87
CA ILE A 64 -1.06 0.36 -9.88
C ILE A 64 -1.89 -0.38 -10.91
N GLN A 65 -3.19 -0.11 -11.01
CA GLN A 65 -4.06 -0.74 -12.00
C GLN A 65 -3.62 -0.45 -13.44
N ASN A 66 -3.24 0.79 -13.72
CA ASN A 66 -2.77 1.20 -15.04
C ASN A 66 -1.38 0.62 -15.38
N TYR A 67 -0.50 0.50 -14.38
CA TYR A 67 0.89 0.10 -14.58
C TYR A 67 1.07 -1.41 -14.66
N ASN A 68 0.45 -2.15 -13.75
CA ASN A 68 0.68 -3.59 -13.64
C ASN A 68 -0.30 -4.45 -14.46
N LYS A 69 -1.38 -3.90 -15.03
CA LYS A 69 -2.53 -4.67 -15.53
C LYS A 69 -2.94 -5.76 -14.54
N ALA A 70 -2.64 -5.51 -13.25
CA ALA A 70 -2.98 -6.43 -12.17
C ALA A 70 -4.49 -6.57 -12.15
N GLU A 71 -4.97 -7.78 -11.95
CA GLU A 71 -6.34 -8.03 -11.57
C GLU A 71 -6.70 -7.08 -10.42
N GLU A 72 -7.92 -6.58 -10.40
CA GLU A 72 -8.41 -5.59 -9.42
C GLU A 72 -8.06 -6.04 -7.99
N GLY A 73 -6.90 -5.62 -7.50
CA GLY A 73 -6.48 -5.83 -6.12
C GLY A 73 -7.32 -4.94 -5.21
N THR A 74 -7.61 -5.40 -4.02
CA THR A 74 -8.31 -4.59 -3.03
C THR A 74 -7.29 -3.76 -2.25
N PHE A 75 -7.31 -2.47 -2.46
CA PHE A 75 -6.60 -1.52 -1.60
C PHE A 75 -7.57 -0.44 -1.15
N TYR A 76 -7.84 -0.39 0.14
CA TYR A 76 -8.69 0.64 0.75
C TYR A 76 -7.98 1.26 1.95
N ALA A 77 -7.98 2.57 2.05
CA ALA A 77 -7.59 3.29 3.26
C ALA A 77 -8.62 4.40 3.53
N GLY A 78 -9.16 4.40 4.72
CA GLY A 78 -10.19 5.34 5.15
C GLY A 78 -10.89 4.85 6.40
N THR A 79 -12.01 5.46 6.77
CA THR A 79 -12.77 5.05 7.95
C THR A 79 -13.46 3.70 7.74
N ILE A 80 -13.63 2.95 8.82
CA ILE A 80 -14.38 1.68 8.79
C ILE A 80 -15.81 1.89 8.29
N ALA A 81 -16.42 3.05 8.57
CA ALA A 81 -17.77 3.37 8.10
C ALA A 81 -17.86 3.52 6.58
N GLU A 82 -16.85 4.11 5.96
CA GLU A 82 -16.83 4.47 4.53
C GLU A 82 -16.25 3.38 3.61
N ARG A 83 -15.89 2.22 4.15
CA ARG A 83 -15.22 1.15 3.40
C ARG A 83 -16.05 0.54 2.25
N GLY A 84 -17.29 0.94 2.08
CA GLY A 84 -18.19 0.40 1.04
C GLY A 84 -18.38 -1.12 1.17
N ASP A 85 -18.20 -1.83 0.07
CA ASP A 85 -18.36 -3.29 -0.03
C ASP A 85 -17.16 -4.09 0.51
N CYS A 86 -16.08 -3.43 0.94
CA CYS A 86 -14.91 -4.10 1.51
C CYS A 86 -15.30 -4.84 2.80
N LYS A 87 -15.21 -6.17 2.78
CA LYS A 87 -15.63 -7.02 3.89
C LYS A 87 -14.50 -7.17 4.90
N ILE A 88 -14.78 -6.85 6.16
CA ILE A 88 -13.87 -7.13 7.28
C ILE A 88 -14.18 -8.53 7.82
N LYS A 89 -13.17 -9.39 7.88
CA LYS A 89 -13.26 -10.80 8.31
C LYS A 89 -12.11 -11.16 9.24
N GLY A 90 -12.24 -12.29 9.92
CA GLY A 90 -11.17 -12.91 10.71
C GLY A 90 -11.04 -12.37 12.13
N GLU A 91 -9.88 -12.63 12.70
CA GLU A 91 -9.47 -12.19 14.03
C GLU A 91 -8.40 -11.12 13.93
N PHE A 92 -8.37 -10.25 14.91
CA PHE A 92 -7.50 -9.10 15.01
C PHE A 92 -6.79 -9.13 16.36
N THR A 93 -5.52 -8.77 16.35
CA THR A 93 -4.73 -8.64 17.59
C THR A 93 -4.17 -7.23 17.73
N SER A 94 -4.05 -6.75 18.95
CA SER A 94 -3.23 -5.56 19.21
C SER A 94 -1.76 -5.85 18.86
N PRO A 95 -0.95 -4.84 18.49
CA PRO A 95 0.48 -5.03 18.15
C PRO A 95 1.27 -5.74 19.26
N ASP A 96 0.95 -5.46 20.53
CA ASP A 96 1.55 -6.10 21.71
C ASP A 96 0.95 -7.49 22.05
N LYS A 97 0.00 -7.97 21.24
CA LYS A 97 -0.69 -9.27 21.35
C LYS A 97 -1.46 -9.49 22.67
N LYS A 98 -1.79 -8.43 23.39
CA LYS A 98 -2.55 -8.54 24.65
C LYS A 98 -4.05 -8.64 24.44
N GLU A 99 -4.55 -8.07 23.34
CA GLU A 99 -5.98 -8.10 23.02
C GLU A 99 -6.22 -8.82 21.72
N THR A 100 -7.31 -9.57 21.65
CA THR A 100 -7.81 -10.19 20.43
C THR A 100 -9.28 -9.85 20.24
N LEU A 101 -9.63 -9.34 19.07
CA LEU A 101 -10.98 -8.96 18.69
C LEU A 101 -11.42 -9.73 17.44
N LYS A 102 -12.71 -9.97 17.31
CA LYS A 102 -13.31 -10.50 16.08
C LYS A 102 -13.71 -9.36 15.14
N ALA A 103 -13.82 -9.66 13.86
CA ALA A 103 -14.29 -8.71 12.85
C ALA A 103 -15.58 -7.95 13.22
N LYS A 104 -16.49 -8.59 14.01
CA LYS A 104 -17.72 -7.96 14.51
C LYS A 104 -17.44 -6.77 15.44
N GLU A 105 -16.38 -6.87 16.22
CA GLU A 105 -15.98 -5.81 17.19
C GLU A 105 -15.26 -4.68 16.45
N ILE A 106 -14.38 -5.01 15.52
CA ILE A 106 -13.74 -4.03 14.64
C ILE A 106 -14.78 -3.21 13.87
N LYS A 107 -15.79 -3.85 13.31
CA LYS A 107 -16.88 -3.16 12.56
C LYS A 107 -17.64 -2.12 13.38
N LYS A 108 -17.64 -2.22 14.72
CA LYS A 108 -18.27 -1.22 15.60
C LYS A 108 -17.42 0.04 15.77
N MET A 109 -16.15 -0.01 15.41
CA MET A 109 -15.22 1.13 15.48
C MET A 109 -15.36 2.03 14.24
N SER A 110 -16.57 2.48 13.95
CA SER A 110 -16.95 3.15 12.69
C SER A 110 -16.04 4.33 12.30
N ASN A 111 -15.54 5.06 13.30
CA ASN A 111 -14.70 6.26 13.12
C ASN A 111 -13.19 5.95 13.11
N ALA A 112 -12.79 4.71 13.38
CA ALA A 112 -11.39 4.32 13.25
C ALA A 112 -11.02 4.18 11.78
N ASN A 113 -9.78 4.52 11.45
CA ASN A 113 -9.23 4.26 10.12
C ASN A 113 -8.84 2.80 9.96
N ILE A 114 -8.95 2.30 8.75
CA ILE A 114 -8.54 0.95 8.39
C ILE A 114 -7.86 0.95 7.03
N LEU A 115 -6.74 0.25 6.95
CA LEU A 115 -6.13 -0.14 5.69
C LEU A 115 -6.53 -1.59 5.39
N ILE A 116 -7.03 -1.85 4.19
CA ILE A 116 -7.42 -3.18 3.69
C ILE A 116 -6.63 -3.46 2.42
N VAL A 117 -5.85 -4.54 2.41
CA VAL A 117 -5.03 -4.92 1.25
C VAL A 117 -5.01 -6.43 1.06
N ASP A 118 -4.91 -6.87 -0.20
CA ASP A 118 -4.83 -8.28 -0.59
C ASP A 118 -3.43 -8.72 -1.06
N SER A 119 -2.45 -7.85 -0.93
CA SER A 119 -1.08 -8.08 -1.37
C SER A 119 -0.09 -7.89 -0.22
N LYS A 120 1.12 -8.40 -0.43
CA LYS A 120 2.20 -8.28 0.54
C LYS A 120 2.88 -6.93 0.44
N TYR A 121 2.76 -6.16 1.50
CA TYR A 121 3.42 -4.86 1.66
C TYR A 121 4.15 -4.80 3.00
N LYS A 122 5.13 -3.92 3.10
CA LYS A 122 5.62 -3.36 4.35
C LYS A 122 4.98 -2.00 4.50
N VAL A 123 4.21 -1.81 5.56
CA VAL A 123 3.38 -0.63 5.78
C VAL A 123 3.83 0.06 7.06
N GLU A 124 4.24 1.30 6.93
CA GLU A 124 4.45 2.22 8.04
C GLU A 124 3.22 3.13 8.13
N ILE A 125 2.61 3.19 9.31
CA ILE A 125 1.47 4.05 9.60
C ILE A 125 1.96 5.22 10.46
N GLY A 126 1.71 6.45 10.01
CA GLY A 126 2.11 7.67 10.73
C GLY A 126 1.32 7.95 12.02
N SER A 127 0.51 7.00 12.49
CA SER A 127 -0.28 7.04 13.71
C SER A 127 -0.25 5.68 14.41
N ASP A 128 -0.75 5.62 15.66
CA ASP A 128 -0.75 4.38 16.44
C ASP A 128 -1.61 3.29 15.79
N VAL A 129 -0.99 2.17 15.47
CA VAL A 129 -1.69 0.95 15.04
C VAL A 129 -2.37 0.34 16.25
N LYS A 130 -3.71 0.20 16.18
CA LYS A 130 -4.54 -0.37 17.26
C LYS A 130 -4.69 -1.87 17.14
N TYR A 131 -5.01 -2.35 15.94
CA TYR A 131 -5.22 -3.77 15.67
C TYR A 131 -4.74 -4.12 14.27
N ILE A 132 -4.24 -5.35 14.14
CA ILE A 132 -3.90 -5.96 12.87
C ILE A 132 -4.61 -7.30 12.72
N SER A 133 -4.93 -7.70 11.50
CA SER A 133 -5.43 -9.07 11.26
C SER A 133 -4.34 -10.10 11.55
N SER A 134 -4.74 -11.30 11.97
CA SER A 134 -3.83 -12.37 12.43
C SER A 134 -2.82 -12.84 11.38
N ASN A 135 -3.05 -12.57 10.11
CA ASN A 135 -2.12 -12.86 9.01
C ASN A 135 -1.05 -11.78 8.79
N CYS A 136 -1.11 -10.67 9.53
CA CYS A 136 -0.09 -9.63 9.53
C CYS A 136 0.99 -9.87 10.60
N LYS A 137 2.17 -9.25 10.40
CA LYS A 137 3.25 -9.23 11.38
C LYS A 137 3.69 -7.79 11.61
N VAL A 138 3.97 -7.45 12.87
CA VAL A 138 4.57 -6.16 13.25
C VAL A 138 5.99 -6.42 13.70
N ASP A 139 6.95 -5.62 13.25
CA ASP A 139 8.33 -5.66 13.74
C ASP A 139 8.55 -4.68 14.90
N GLU A 140 9.80 -4.59 15.39
CA GLU A 140 10.19 -3.75 16.53
C GLU A 140 10.06 -2.25 16.23
N ASP A 141 10.12 -1.86 14.95
CA ASP A 141 9.97 -0.48 14.47
C ASP A 141 8.50 -0.10 14.22
N GLY A 142 7.56 -1.03 14.43
CA GLY A 142 6.13 -0.81 14.23
C GLY A 142 5.69 -0.96 12.76
N ILE A 143 6.57 -1.43 11.87
CA ILE A 143 6.25 -1.67 10.47
C ILE A 143 5.42 -2.95 10.35
N VAL A 144 4.26 -2.85 9.71
CA VAL A 144 3.35 -3.97 9.49
C VAL A 144 3.65 -4.64 8.15
N THR A 145 3.95 -5.93 8.18
CA THR A 145 4.05 -6.75 6.96
C THR A 145 2.71 -7.46 6.74
N THR A 146 2.08 -7.22 5.58
CA THR A 146 0.82 -7.83 5.17
C THR A 146 1.03 -9.17 4.45
N SER A 147 -0.04 -9.92 4.17
CA SER A 147 -0.02 -11.22 3.50
C SER A 147 -0.32 -11.10 2.00
N ASP A 148 0.25 -11.99 1.23
CA ASP A 148 -0.07 -12.21 -0.20
C ASP A 148 -1.05 -13.36 -0.44
N LYS A 149 -1.54 -14.00 0.64
CA LYS A 149 -2.43 -15.16 0.57
C LYS A 149 -3.86 -14.86 0.95
N GLU A 150 -4.05 -13.87 1.81
CA GLU A 150 -5.34 -13.51 2.36
C GLU A 150 -5.41 -12.00 2.58
N MET A 151 -6.62 -11.48 2.56
CA MET A 151 -6.90 -10.08 2.86
C MET A 151 -6.31 -9.70 4.22
N SER A 152 -5.54 -8.64 4.24
CA SER A 152 -4.90 -8.07 5.42
C SER A 152 -5.57 -6.78 5.84
N TYR A 153 -5.64 -6.54 7.14
CA TYR A 153 -6.29 -5.37 7.72
C TYR A 153 -5.40 -4.76 8.80
N ILE A 154 -5.29 -3.43 8.76
CA ILE A 154 -4.58 -2.63 9.77
C ILE A 154 -5.54 -1.54 10.25
N VAL A 155 -5.89 -1.53 11.54
CA VAL A 155 -6.76 -0.52 12.17
C VAL A 155 -5.89 0.48 12.93
N TYR A 156 -6.08 1.78 12.70
CA TYR A 156 -5.26 2.87 13.25
C TYR A 156 -6.05 4.13 13.56
#